data_22e06e87dedf3bcb0cbc89d37949a6b8
#
_entry.id   22e06e87dedf3bcb0cbc89d37949a6b8
#
_cell.length_a   1.000
_cell.length_b   1.000
_cell.length_c   1.000
_cell.angle_alpha   90.00
_cell.angle_beta   90.00
_cell.angle_gamma   90.00
#
_symmetry.space_group_name_H-M   'P 1'
#
loop_
_entity.id
_entity.type
_entity.pdbx_description
1 polymer ?
#
loop_
_entity_poly.entity_id
_entity_poly.type
_entity_poly.pdbx_seq_one_letter_code
_entity_poly.pdbx_strand_id
1 'polypeptide(L)'
;MKPIGHIAASLPLGLYLYLAFEKAWPCISGMALSILVDLDHLPDYLFWRGKKAGFKDFFKQYFNHNTPFLVLFLHSFEWIPLAALSLWQFSGPEWAICLTVGWFYHLLWDQLINPVGFKFYF
;
A
#
# COMPACT_ATOMS: atom_id res chain seq x y z
N MET A 1 3.20 7.86 -5.66
CA MET A 1 3.85 8.96 -4.84
C MET A 1 5.25 8.50 -4.41
N LYS A 2 6.17 9.37 -3.92
CA LYS A 2 7.45 8.90 -3.35
C LYS A 2 7.20 8.26 -1.98
N PRO A 3 7.95 7.20 -1.56
CA PRO A 3 7.71 6.52 -0.27
C PRO A 3 7.68 7.46 0.93
N ILE A 4 8.51 8.51 0.93
CA ILE A 4 8.52 9.51 2.01
C ILE A 4 7.18 10.26 2.10
N GLY A 5 6.50 10.45 0.98
CA GLY A 5 5.16 11.04 0.93
C GLY A 5 4.11 10.12 1.55
N HIS A 6 4.17 8.79 1.29
CA HIS A 6 3.29 7.83 1.93
C HIS A 6 3.52 7.76 3.44
N ILE A 7 4.78 7.82 3.90
CA ILE A 7 5.10 7.90 5.33
C ILE A 7 4.47 9.16 5.94
N ALA A 8 4.72 10.33 5.35
CA ALA A 8 4.20 11.59 5.87
C ALA A 8 2.67 11.64 5.88
N ALA A 9 2.02 11.09 4.85
CA ALA A 9 0.56 11.02 4.76
C ALA A 9 -0.04 10.01 5.75
N SER A 10 0.63 8.88 6.02
CA SER A 10 0.12 7.86 6.93
C SER A 10 0.19 8.24 8.41
N LEU A 11 1.07 9.17 8.81
CA LEU A 11 1.19 9.59 10.22
C LEU A 11 -0.11 10.17 10.81
N PRO A 12 -0.79 11.15 10.18
CA PRO A 12 -2.07 11.65 10.69
C PRO A 12 -3.14 10.59 10.77
N LEU A 13 -3.19 9.68 9.78
CA LEU A 13 -4.12 8.57 9.78
C LEU A 13 -3.85 7.62 10.94
N GLY A 14 -2.60 7.23 11.16
CA GLY A 14 -2.21 6.36 12.25
C GLY A 14 -2.54 6.95 13.61
N LEU A 15 -2.31 8.25 13.79
CA LEU A 15 -2.69 8.95 15.02
C LEU A 15 -4.21 8.96 15.22
N TYR A 16 -4.98 9.25 14.17
CA TYR A 16 -6.45 9.22 14.23
C TYR A 16 -6.98 7.84 14.62
N LEU A 17 -6.49 6.78 13.98
CA LEU A 17 -6.88 5.40 14.29
C LEU A 17 -6.50 5.02 15.73
N TYR A 18 -5.31 5.43 16.18
CA TYR A 18 -4.89 5.19 17.57
C TYR A 18 -5.82 5.87 18.58
N LEU A 19 -6.19 7.12 18.35
CA LEU A 19 -7.12 7.85 19.22
C LEU A 19 -8.53 7.23 19.20
N ALA A 20 -8.93 6.62 18.07
CA ALA A 20 -10.24 5.99 17.95
C ALA A 20 -10.33 4.62 18.63
N PHE A 21 -9.25 3.84 18.60
CA PHE A 21 -9.26 2.45 19.08
C PHE A 21 -8.44 2.22 20.35
N GLU A 22 -7.56 3.15 20.71
CA GLU A 22 -6.62 3.05 21.83
C GLU A 22 -5.74 1.79 21.78
N LYS A 23 -5.54 1.22 20.59
CA LYS A 23 -4.77 0.00 20.34
C LYS A 23 -3.60 0.28 19.39
N ALA A 24 -2.40 0.28 19.93
CA ALA A 24 -1.19 0.65 19.17
C ALA A 24 -0.88 -0.32 18.02
N TRP A 25 -0.91 -1.64 18.26
CA TRP A 25 -0.47 -2.62 17.26
C TRP A 25 -1.30 -2.67 15.98
N PRO A 26 -2.64 -2.69 15.99
CA PRO A 26 -3.43 -2.59 14.77
C PRO A 26 -3.14 -1.32 13.99
N CYS A 27 -3.03 -0.18 14.67
CA CYS A 27 -2.78 1.11 14.02
C CYS A 27 -1.39 1.19 13.39
N ILE A 28 -0.34 0.75 14.10
CA ILE A 28 1.03 0.65 13.56
C ILE A 28 1.07 -0.28 12.35
N SER A 29 0.37 -1.42 12.42
CA SER A 29 0.30 -2.36 11.30
C SER A 29 -0.40 -1.78 10.08
N GLY A 30 -1.49 -1.01 10.28
CA GLY A 30 -2.18 -0.30 9.19
C GLY A 30 -1.30 0.76 8.54
N MET A 31 -0.54 1.53 9.34
CA MET A 31 0.46 2.47 8.83
C MET A 31 1.57 1.75 8.07
N ALA A 32 2.10 0.66 8.61
CA ALA A 32 3.12 -0.14 7.94
C ALA A 32 2.61 -0.68 6.60
N LEU A 33 1.38 -1.20 6.56
CA LEU A 33 0.77 -1.70 5.34
C LEU A 33 0.64 -0.59 4.30
N SER A 34 0.25 0.64 4.69
CA SER A 34 0.16 1.77 3.77
C SER A 34 1.48 2.15 3.10
N ILE A 35 2.61 1.69 3.63
CA ILE A 35 3.94 1.88 3.05
C ILE A 35 4.36 0.64 2.26
N LEU A 36 4.01 -0.55 2.79
CA LEU A 36 4.44 -1.83 2.24
C LEU A 36 3.67 -2.25 0.97
N VAL A 37 2.52 -1.64 0.70
CA VAL A 37 1.75 -1.88 -0.54
C VAL A 37 2.64 -1.68 -1.78
N ASP A 38 3.53 -0.71 -1.77
CA ASP A 38 4.47 -0.46 -2.87
C ASP A 38 5.47 -1.60 -3.13
N LEU A 39 5.61 -2.55 -2.21
CA LEU A 39 6.48 -3.70 -2.42
C LEU A 39 5.97 -4.67 -3.49
N ASP A 40 4.69 -4.56 -3.90
CA ASP A 40 4.18 -5.38 -5.00
C ASP A 40 4.76 -4.97 -6.37
N HIS A 41 5.41 -3.82 -6.47
CA HIS A 41 6.24 -3.46 -7.62
C HIS A 41 7.54 -4.26 -7.71
N LEU A 42 7.96 -4.91 -6.61
CA LEU A 42 9.23 -5.64 -6.59
C LEU A 42 9.22 -6.90 -7.47
N PRO A 43 8.19 -7.75 -7.46
CA PRO A 43 8.09 -8.88 -8.40
C PRO A 43 8.19 -8.44 -9.86
N ASP A 44 7.46 -7.39 -10.24
CA ASP A 44 7.47 -6.86 -11.61
C ASP A 44 8.86 -6.36 -12.02
N TYR A 45 9.52 -5.64 -11.11
CA TYR A 45 10.88 -5.19 -11.32
C TYR A 45 11.85 -6.36 -11.48
N LEU A 46 11.78 -7.38 -10.62
CA LEU A 46 12.64 -8.55 -10.68
C LEU A 46 12.44 -9.34 -11.98
N PHE A 47 11.19 -9.48 -12.40
CA PHE A 47 10.87 -10.14 -13.66
C PHE A 47 11.43 -9.37 -14.87
N TRP A 48 11.27 -8.05 -14.89
CA TRP A 48 11.75 -7.20 -15.97
C TRP A 48 13.28 -7.11 -16.04
N ARG A 49 13.95 -6.94 -14.90
CA ARG A 49 15.42 -6.76 -14.83
C ARG A 49 16.20 -8.07 -14.85
N GLY A 50 15.61 -9.15 -14.39
CA GLY A 50 16.25 -10.46 -14.30
C GLY A 50 17.57 -10.40 -13.53
N LYS A 51 18.66 -10.92 -14.13
CA LYS A 51 19.99 -10.96 -13.50
C LYS A 51 20.61 -9.57 -13.23
N LYS A 52 20.07 -8.50 -13.80
CA LYS A 52 20.54 -7.12 -13.57
C LYS A 52 19.81 -6.45 -12.40
N ALA A 53 18.89 -7.15 -11.73
CA ALA A 53 18.16 -6.62 -10.59
C ALA A 53 19.10 -6.30 -9.43
N GLY A 54 18.86 -5.16 -8.78
CA GLY A 54 19.61 -4.73 -7.61
C GLY A 54 18.82 -3.72 -6.79
N PHE A 55 19.04 -3.71 -5.48
CA PHE A 55 18.26 -2.87 -4.55
C PHE A 55 18.32 -1.37 -4.90
N LYS A 56 19.53 -0.86 -5.17
CA LYS A 56 19.69 0.56 -5.57
C LYS A 56 19.05 0.87 -6.92
N ASP A 57 19.13 -0.07 -7.87
CA ASP A 57 18.52 0.08 -9.19
C ASP A 57 16.98 0.03 -9.07
N PHE A 58 16.43 -0.83 -8.22
CA PHE A 58 14.98 -0.86 -7.95
C PHE A 58 14.45 0.52 -7.57
N PHE A 59 15.00 1.13 -6.54
CA PHE A 59 14.56 2.46 -6.12
C PHE A 59 14.76 3.53 -7.19
N LYS A 60 15.87 3.49 -7.94
CA LYS A 60 16.11 4.41 -9.04
C LYS A 60 15.04 4.29 -10.14
N GLN A 61 14.70 3.07 -10.55
CA GLN A 61 13.68 2.84 -11.58
C GLN A 61 12.29 3.17 -11.06
N TYR A 62 11.97 2.78 -9.84
CA TYR A 62 10.71 3.09 -9.17
C TYR A 62 10.45 4.60 -9.09
N PHE A 63 11.43 5.38 -8.60
CA PHE A 63 11.31 6.84 -8.52
C PHE A 63 11.23 7.56 -9.87
N ASN A 64 11.78 6.97 -10.91
CA ASN A 64 11.75 7.54 -12.26
C ASN A 64 10.55 7.06 -13.09
N HIS A 65 9.63 6.30 -12.50
CA HIS A 65 8.46 5.70 -13.17
C HIS A 65 8.84 4.89 -14.44
N ASN A 66 10.00 4.26 -14.44
CA ASN A 66 10.52 3.49 -15.57
C ASN A 66 10.21 2.00 -15.47
N THR A 67 9.55 1.54 -14.42
CA THR A 67 9.16 0.14 -14.27
C THR A 67 7.90 -0.13 -15.11
N PRO A 68 7.92 -1.13 -15.99
CA PRO A 68 6.70 -1.54 -16.69
C PRO A 68 5.71 -2.13 -15.67
N PHE A 69 4.45 -1.71 -15.74
CA PHE A 69 3.38 -2.28 -14.94
C PHE A 69 2.99 -3.63 -15.54
N LEU A 70 3.23 -4.71 -14.82
CA LEU A 70 2.81 -6.04 -15.23
C LEU A 70 1.60 -6.53 -14.43
N VAL A 71 1.72 -6.64 -13.12
CA VAL A 71 0.63 -7.08 -12.25
C VAL A 71 0.78 -6.43 -10.87
N LEU A 72 -0.10 -5.49 -10.53
CA LEU A 72 -0.11 -4.82 -9.23
C LEU A 72 -1.26 -5.35 -8.38
N PHE A 73 -1.05 -6.49 -7.75
CA PHE A 73 -2.10 -7.17 -6.99
C PHE A 73 -2.63 -6.33 -5.81
N LEU A 74 -1.73 -5.69 -5.07
CA LEU A 74 -2.10 -4.86 -3.92
C LEU A 74 -2.61 -3.46 -4.30
N HIS A 75 -2.53 -3.06 -5.57
CA HIS A 75 -3.03 -1.78 -6.04
C HIS A 75 -4.47 -1.86 -6.59
N SER A 76 -5.20 -2.91 -6.25
CA SER A 76 -6.59 -3.12 -6.64
C SER A 76 -7.53 -2.86 -5.46
N PHE A 77 -8.53 -2.00 -5.66
CA PHE A 77 -9.53 -1.67 -4.64
C PHE A 77 -10.46 -2.84 -4.34
N GLU A 78 -10.62 -3.78 -5.27
CA GLU A 78 -11.52 -4.92 -5.16
C GLU A 78 -11.13 -5.89 -4.04
N TRP A 79 -9.84 -5.95 -3.71
CA TRP A 79 -9.35 -6.81 -2.62
C TRP A 79 -9.67 -6.26 -1.23
N ILE A 80 -9.90 -4.95 -1.09
CA ILE A 80 -10.11 -4.32 0.21
C ILE A 80 -11.36 -4.88 0.92
N PRO A 81 -12.54 -4.98 0.28
CA PRO A 81 -13.72 -5.57 0.93
C PRO A 81 -13.51 -7.03 1.35
N LEU A 82 -12.84 -7.83 0.52
CA LEU A 82 -12.56 -9.23 0.84
C LEU A 82 -11.59 -9.36 2.01
N ALA A 83 -10.54 -8.54 2.02
CA ALA A 83 -9.61 -8.48 3.14
C ALA A 83 -10.29 -7.99 4.43
N ALA A 84 -11.15 -6.97 4.33
CA ALA A 84 -11.91 -6.46 5.48
C ALA A 84 -12.77 -7.54 6.12
N LEU A 85 -13.54 -8.29 5.32
CA LEU A 85 -14.37 -9.38 5.81
C LEU A 85 -13.54 -10.50 6.46
N SER A 86 -12.45 -10.91 5.81
CA SER A 86 -11.57 -11.96 6.33
C SER A 86 -10.91 -11.53 7.64
N LEU A 87 -10.35 -10.32 7.69
CA LEU A 87 -9.70 -9.79 8.90
C LEU A 87 -10.70 -9.60 10.04
N TRP A 88 -11.91 -9.14 9.73
CA TRP A 88 -12.97 -9.00 10.72
C TRP A 88 -13.28 -10.33 11.39
N GLN A 89 -13.39 -11.39 10.60
CA GLN A 89 -13.71 -12.71 11.09
C GLN A 89 -12.61 -13.35 11.93
N PHE A 90 -11.35 -13.19 11.52
CA PHE A 90 -10.22 -13.90 12.13
C PHE A 90 -9.41 -13.10 13.14
N SER A 91 -9.39 -11.77 13.03
CA SER A 91 -8.51 -10.90 13.82
C SER A 91 -9.26 -9.84 14.63
N GLY A 92 -10.55 -9.67 14.35
CA GLY A 92 -11.40 -8.67 15.00
C GLY A 92 -11.48 -7.33 14.28
N PRO A 93 -12.44 -6.47 14.71
CA PRO A 93 -12.79 -5.24 14.01
C PRO A 93 -11.66 -4.22 13.95
N GLU A 94 -10.87 -4.08 15.01
CA GLU A 94 -9.79 -3.09 15.05
C GLU A 94 -8.70 -3.40 14.03
N TRP A 95 -8.31 -4.67 13.89
CA TRP A 95 -7.35 -5.12 12.90
C TRP A 95 -7.90 -4.94 11.48
N ALA A 96 -9.16 -5.35 11.27
CA ALA A 96 -9.81 -5.20 9.98
C ALA A 96 -9.84 -3.73 9.54
N ILE A 97 -10.28 -2.83 10.41
CA ILE A 97 -10.38 -1.40 10.09
C ILE A 97 -8.99 -0.79 9.90
N CYS A 98 -8.06 -0.99 10.82
CA CYS A 98 -6.74 -0.35 10.72
C CYS A 98 -5.97 -0.80 9.47
N LEU A 99 -5.98 -2.08 9.13
CA LEU A 99 -5.27 -2.60 7.96
C LEU A 99 -5.95 -2.18 6.66
N THR A 100 -7.26 -2.31 6.54
CA THR A 100 -7.96 -1.97 5.30
C THR A 100 -8.03 -0.47 5.05
N VAL A 101 -8.18 0.35 6.09
CA VAL A 101 -8.12 1.81 5.97
C VAL A 101 -6.71 2.26 5.59
N GLY A 102 -5.65 1.67 6.17
CA GLY A 102 -4.26 1.95 5.77
C GLY A 102 -4.02 1.61 4.30
N TRP A 103 -4.49 0.46 3.85
CA TRP A 103 -4.43 0.04 2.45
C TRP A 103 -5.22 0.96 1.52
N PHE A 104 -6.48 1.22 1.84
CA PHE A 104 -7.33 2.14 1.07
C PHE A 104 -6.72 3.54 0.96
N TYR A 105 -6.18 4.05 2.06
CA TYR A 105 -5.56 5.37 2.12
C TYR A 105 -4.34 5.48 1.21
N HIS A 106 -3.50 4.44 1.14
CA HIS A 106 -2.40 4.36 0.19
C HIS A 106 -2.91 4.48 -1.26
N LEU A 107 -3.87 3.64 -1.65
CA LEU A 107 -4.44 3.65 -3.00
C LEU A 107 -5.10 4.98 -3.34
N LEU A 108 -5.78 5.60 -2.39
CA LEU A 108 -6.41 6.91 -2.57
C LEU A 108 -5.38 7.99 -2.89
N TRP A 109 -4.28 8.03 -2.13
CA TRP A 109 -3.21 8.98 -2.38
C TRP A 109 -2.52 8.76 -3.72
N ASP A 110 -2.33 7.52 -4.12
CA ASP A 110 -1.78 7.21 -5.44
C ASP A 110 -2.71 7.66 -6.56
N GLN A 111 -4.01 7.52 -6.39
CA GLN A 111 -4.99 8.05 -7.35
C GLN A 111 -4.97 9.58 -7.45
N LEU A 112 -4.84 10.26 -6.31
CA LEU A 112 -4.87 11.73 -6.26
C LEU A 112 -3.60 12.39 -6.82
N ILE A 113 -2.44 11.75 -6.62
CA ILE A 113 -1.14 12.36 -6.95
C ILE A 113 -0.56 11.84 -8.26
N ASN A 114 -0.80 10.57 -8.58
CA ASN A 114 -0.36 10.01 -9.84
C ASN A 114 -1.42 10.25 -10.92
N PRO A 115 -1.10 10.96 -12.01
CA PRO A 115 -2.08 11.29 -13.08
C PRO A 115 -2.48 10.09 -13.95
N VAL A 116 -2.18 8.89 -13.51
CA VAL A 116 -2.57 7.65 -14.17
C VAL A 116 -3.97 7.30 -13.68
N GLY A 117 -4.98 7.55 -14.51
CA GLY A 117 -6.41 7.42 -14.18
C GLY A 117 -6.80 6.11 -13.46
N PHE A 118 -7.99 6.11 -12.87
CA PHE A 118 -8.54 4.96 -12.13
C PHE A 118 -8.29 3.65 -12.87
N LYS A 119 -7.44 2.81 -12.31
CA LYS A 119 -7.23 1.47 -12.80
C LYS A 119 -7.96 0.52 -11.88
N PHE A 120 -9.18 0.18 -12.24
CA PHE A 120 -9.81 -1.06 -11.81
C PHE A 120 -9.13 -2.16 -12.63
N TYR A 121 -8.54 -3.14 -11.98
CA TYR A 121 -7.75 -4.18 -12.64
C TYR A 121 -8.53 -5.47 -12.92
N PHE A 122 -9.89 -5.42 -12.80
CA PHE A 122 -10.80 -6.49 -13.23
C PHE A 122 -11.98 -5.90 -13.97
#